data_361427c25deca7d702921ca87a2cf7c7
#
_entry.id   361427c25deca7d702921ca87a2cf7c7
#
_cell.length_a   1.000
_cell.length_b   1.000
_cell.length_c   1.000
_cell.angle_alpha   90.00
_cell.angle_beta   90.00
_cell.angle_gamma   90.00
#
_symmetry.space_group_name_H-M   'P 1'
#
loop_
_entity.id
_entity.type
_entity.pdbx_description
1 polymer ?
#
loop_
_entity_poly.entity_id
_entity_poly.type
_entity_poly.pdbx_seq_one_letter_code
_entity_poly.pdbx_strand_id
1 'polypeptide(L)'
;MRRLWSVIAATLLVAVACQAPRSTASTTAPAAASSSAAPNFAGRTLNIVTGGTGGVYIIYGAGLADVLSKKLKVAASAQSTPASVDNMKLIRDGKADLAFTLADTAFDAINGKGRFAPPEAKVDAKTIAVMYSNYMHIVAKAGSGINTVADLKGKRVSIGAAGSGTETKGIRVLEAYGLDATKDIQPQRLNAQDSADALRDGKVDAFFFDGGLPTSAVSDLANSTAIKLIDQSDAIAKMNAKYGNFYFAAKIPKGTYKNDVDVVTAGVANLLVVPSSFDGALVKAILQTMFDSQADLALIHPEAKNLKLDTATQGSPIDFHPAAIEFYKSKGVWKQ
;
A
#
# COMPACT_ATOMS: atom_id res chain seq x y z
N MET A 1 -72.05 11.94 -52.94
CA MET A 1 -73.49 11.56 -52.95
C MET A 1 -73.99 11.64 -51.49
N ARG A 2 -75.02 12.53 -51.33
CA ARG A 2 -76.14 12.51 -50.38
C ARG A 2 -75.82 12.24 -48.90
N ARG A 3 -75.99 13.28 -48.03
CA ARG A 3 -77.25 13.72 -47.36
C ARG A 3 -77.64 12.78 -46.21
N LEU A 4 -78.01 13.14 -45.00
CA LEU A 4 -78.93 14.21 -44.41
C LEU A 4 -78.70 14.14 -42.88
N TRP A 5 -78.51 15.22 -42.16
CA TRP A 5 -79.50 16.00 -41.35
C TRP A 5 -80.36 15.15 -40.42
N SER A 6 -80.26 15.42 -39.06
CA SER A 6 -81.44 15.84 -38.26
C SER A 6 -81.03 16.41 -36.90
N VAL A 7 -81.59 17.53 -36.65
CA VAL A 7 -81.60 18.38 -35.42
C VAL A 7 -82.73 17.86 -34.51
N ILE A 8 -82.61 18.03 -33.18
CA ILE A 8 -83.69 18.32 -32.19
C ILE A 8 -82.96 18.57 -30.87
N ALA A 9 -82.95 19.79 -30.45
CA ALA A 9 -83.72 20.64 -29.52
C ALA A 9 -83.72 20.19 -28.06
N ALA A 10 -83.14 21.06 -27.29
CA ALA A 10 -83.35 21.66 -25.99
C ALA A 10 -84.26 21.00 -24.91
N THR A 11 -83.78 20.95 -23.70
CA THR A 11 -84.44 21.42 -22.54
C THR A 11 -83.50 21.82 -21.37
N LEU A 12 -83.54 23.06 -20.94
CA LEU A 12 -82.89 23.56 -19.74
C LEU A 12 -83.62 23.02 -18.49
N LEU A 13 -82.84 22.55 -17.53
CA LEU A 13 -83.24 22.43 -16.13
C LEU A 13 -82.09 22.98 -15.24
N VAL A 14 -82.39 24.13 -14.64
CA VAL A 14 -81.59 24.80 -13.63
C VAL A 14 -81.83 24.09 -12.30
N ALA A 15 -80.81 23.46 -11.75
CA ALA A 15 -80.82 23.02 -10.35
C ALA A 15 -79.67 23.76 -9.62
N VAL A 16 -80.06 24.65 -8.72
CA VAL A 16 -79.21 25.31 -7.76
C VAL A 16 -78.86 24.30 -6.68
N ALA A 17 -77.59 23.96 -6.57
CA ALA A 17 -77.05 23.14 -5.46
C ALA A 17 -75.95 23.91 -4.74
N CYS A 18 -76.14 24.07 -3.45
CA CYS A 18 -75.23 24.71 -2.51
C CYS A 18 -73.82 24.14 -2.56
N GLN A 19 -72.83 25.03 -2.75
CA GLN A 19 -71.44 24.67 -2.62
C GLN A 19 -71.01 24.71 -1.14
N ALA A 20 -70.66 23.57 -0.59
CA ALA A 20 -69.85 23.45 0.64
C ALA A 20 -68.37 23.60 0.29
N PRO A 21 -67.53 24.25 1.13
CA PRO A 21 -66.11 24.41 0.84
C PRO A 21 -65.35 23.05 0.88
N ARG A 22 -64.78 22.65 -0.24
CA ARG A 22 -63.84 21.52 -0.29
C ARG A 22 -62.49 21.92 0.30
N SER A 23 -62.16 21.41 1.49
CA SER A 23 -60.79 21.37 2.00
C SER A 23 -59.93 20.55 1.06
N THR A 24 -58.99 21.19 0.37
CA THR A 24 -57.90 20.53 -0.36
C THR A 24 -56.89 20.00 0.65
N ALA A 25 -57.07 18.76 1.05
CA ALA A 25 -55.99 18.03 1.72
C ALA A 25 -54.87 17.76 0.69
N SER A 26 -53.77 18.53 0.76
CA SER A 26 -52.51 18.22 0.06
C SER A 26 -51.99 16.92 0.64
N THR A 27 -52.22 15.83 -0.05
CA THR A 27 -51.50 14.56 0.18
C THR A 27 -50.08 14.76 -0.32
N THR A 28 -49.17 15.15 0.59
CA THR A 28 -47.71 15.03 0.38
C THR A 28 -47.41 13.54 0.26
N ALA A 29 -47.18 13.06 -0.95
CA ALA A 29 -46.62 11.73 -1.17
C ALA A 29 -45.28 11.66 -0.44
N PRO A 30 -44.96 10.58 0.32
CA PRO A 30 -43.65 10.41 0.88
C PRO A 30 -42.66 10.37 -0.28
N ALA A 31 -41.66 11.26 -0.26
CA ALA A 31 -40.51 11.17 -1.16
C ALA A 31 -39.96 9.77 -1.00
N ALA A 32 -40.03 8.97 -2.06
CA ALA A 32 -39.37 7.66 -2.12
C ALA A 32 -37.89 7.91 -1.84
N ALA A 33 -37.41 7.48 -0.69
CA ALA A 33 -36.02 7.41 -0.40
C ALA A 33 -35.39 6.51 -1.49
N SER A 34 -34.69 7.13 -2.40
CA SER A 34 -33.88 6.40 -3.38
C SER A 34 -32.87 5.59 -2.58
N SER A 35 -33.16 4.33 -2.33
CA SER A 35 -32.14 3.38 -1.88
C SER A 35 -31.12 3.29 -3.02
N SER A 36 -30.03 4.03 -2.93
CA SER A 36 -28.90 3.80 -3.83
C SER A 36 -28.46 2.35 -3.61
N ALA A 37 -28.68 1.51 -4.61
CA ALA A 37 -28.16 0.15 -4.58
C ALA A 37 -26.66 0.19 -4.27
N ALA A 38 -26.20 -0.68 -3.37
CA ALA A 38 -24.78 -0.78 -3.06
C ALA A 38 -23.97 -0.96 -4.36
N PRO A 39 -22.83 -0.27 -4.50
CA PRO A 39 -22.02 -0.37 -5.72
C PRO A 39 -21.68 -1.81 -6.02
N ASN A 40 -21.92 -2.25 -7.26
CA ASN A 40 -21.57 -3.61 -7.72
C ASN A 40 -20.25 -3.55 -8.49
N PHE A 41 -19.24 -4.25 -7.99
CA PHE A 41 -17.91 -4.33 -8.60
C PHE A 41 -17.62 -5.67 -9.28
N ALA A 42 -18.62 -6.56 -9.38
CA ALA A 42 -18.45 -7.91 -9.93
C ALA A 42 -17.83 -7.87 -11.34
N GLY A 43 -16.81 -8.70 -11.53
CA GLY A 43 -16.09 -8.83 -12.81
C GLY A 43 -15.07 -7.71 -13.10
N ARG A 44 -14.96 -6.69 -12.27
CA ARG A 44 -13.93 -5.65 -12.41
C ARG A 44 -12.55 -6.24 -12.10
N THR A 45 -11.57 -6.01 -12.95
CA THR A 45 -10.19 -6.45 -12.72
C THR A 45 -9.46 -5.50 -11.77
N LEU A 46 -8.59 -6.04 -10.93
CA LEU A 46 -7.69 -5.29 -10.06
C LEU A 46 -6.29 -5.91 -10.11
N ASN A 47 -5.32 -5.15 -10.59
CA ASN A 47 -3.91 -5.53 -10.55
C ASN A 47 -3.22 -4.90 -9.33
N ILE A 48 -2.76 -5.74 -8.38
CA ILE A 48 -2.05 -5.34 -7.17
C ILE A 48 -0.57 -5.62 -7.37
N VAL A 49 0.25 -4.58 -7.52
CA VAL A 49 1.70 -4.75 -7.68
C VAL A 49 2.39 -4.79 -6.33
N THR A 50 3.30 -5.75 -6.19
CA THR A 50 3.83 -6.21 -4.90
C THR A 50 5.36 -6.12 -4.83
N GLY A 51 6.06 -7.24 -4.66
CA GLY A 51 7.51 -7.35 -4.57
C GLY A 51 7.98 -8.72 -5.02
N GLY A 52 9.27 -8.96 -4.91
CA GLY A 52 9.89 -10.24 -5.26
C GLY A 52 9.60 -11.34 -4.23
N THR A 53 9.93 -12.57 -4.63
CA THR A 53 9.82 -13.77 -3.78
C THR A 53 10.59 -13.63 -2.48
N GLY A 54 10.10 -14.29 -1.42
CA GLY A 54 10.69 -14.25 -0.08
C GLY A 54 10.41 -12.98 0.73
N GLY A 55 9.78 -11.96 0.13
CA GLY A 55 9.37 -10.72 0.78
C GLY A 55 7.91 -10.73 1.25
N VAL A 56 7.55 -9.73 2.06
CA VAL A 56 6.20 -9.60 2.64
C VAL A 56 5.16 -9.18 1.61
N TYR A 57 5.50 -8.27 0.68
CA TYR A 57 4.55 -7.70 -0.28
C TYR A 57 3.83 -8.75 -1.12
N ILE A 58 4.56 -9.75 -1.65
CA ILE A 58 3.96 -10.76 -2.52
C ILE A 58 3.01 -11.68 -1.74
N ILE A 59 3.36 -12.05 -0.50
CA ILE A 59 2.54 -12.90 0.34
C ILE A 59 1.28 -12.15 0.77
N TYR A 60 1.44 -10.94 1.30
CA TYR A 60 0.31 -10.12 1.76
C TYR A 60 -0.59 -9.70 0.59
N GLY A 61 0.01 -9.28 -0.53
CA GLY A 61 -0.72 -8.87 -1.73
C GLY A 61 -1.52 -10.01 -2.36
N ALA A 62 -0.99 -11.23 -2.37
CA ALA A 62 -1.73 -12.40 -2.83
C ALA A 62 -2.96 -12.68 -1.93
N GLY A 63 -2.78 -12.59 -0.61
CA GLY A 63 -3.89 -12.71 0.32
C GLY A 63 -4.92 -11.60 0.18
N LEU A 64 -4.48 -10.37 -0.02
CA LEU A 64 -5.38 -9.24 -0.28
C LEU A 64 -6.18 -9.46 -1.57
N ALA A 65 -5.54 -9.91 -2.65
CA ALA A 65 -6.21 -10.21 -3.91
C ALA A 65 -7.29 -11.30 -3.74
N ASP A 66 -6.98 -12.37 -2.99
CA ASP A 66 -7.93 -13.44 -2.70
C ASP A 66 -9.14 -12.93 -1.88
N VAL A 67 -8.89 -12.15 -0.84
CA VAL A 67 -9.95 -11.56 0.01
C VAL A 67 -10.84 -10.61 -0.81
N LEU A 68 -10.26 -9.71 -1.61
CA LEU A 68 -11.02 -8.78 -2.45
C LEU A 68 -11.85 -9.54 -3.50
N SER A 69 -11.28 -10.57 -4.13
CA SER A 69 -11.99 -11.39 -5.11
C SER A 69 -13.19 -12.11 -4.49
N LYS A 70 -13.02 -12.68 -3.30
CA LYS A 70 -14.08 -13.40 -2.59
C LYS A 70 -15.19 -12.45 -2.10
N LYS A 71 -14.84 -11.31 -1.54
CA LYS A 71 -15.79 -10.42 -0.86
C LYS A 71 -16.46 -9.42 -1.83
N LEU A 72 -15.71 -8.84 -2.75
CA LEU A 72 -16.22 -7.83 -3.70
C LEU A 72 -16.59 -8.40 -5.06
N LYS A 73 -16.31 -9.69 -5.32
CA LYS A 73 -16.52 -10.36 -6.61
C LYS A 73 -15.74 -9.71 -7.76
N VAL A 74 -14.65 -9.03 -7.46
CA VAL A 74 -13.69 -8.52 -8.43
C VAL A 74 -12.74 -9.62 -8.88
N ALA A 75 -12.08 -9.45 -10.04
CA ALA A 75 -10.99 -10.32 -10.47
C ALA A 75 -9.65 -9.68 -10.05
N ALA A 76 -9.31 -9.82 -8.77
CA ALA A 76 -8.06 -9.28 -8.24
C ALA A 76 -6.90 -10.28 -8.43
N SER A 77 -5.72 -9.75 -8.78
CA SER A 77 -4.49 -10.53 -8.88
C SER A 77 -3.31 -9.77 -8.26
N ALA A 78 -2.36 -10.52 -7.68
CA ALA A 78 -1.11 -9.98 -7.18
C ALA A 78 0.01 -10.22 -8.20
N GLN A 79 0.67 -9.17 -8.62
CA GLN A 79 1.78 -9.22 -9.56
C GLN A 79 3.10 -9.07 -8.80
N SER A 80 4.03 -10.03 -8.99
CA SER A 80 5.39 -9.91 -8.50
C SER A 80 6.17 -8.87 -9.31
N THR A 81 6.91 -8.01 -8.63
CA THR A 81 7.71 -6.91 -9.20
C THR A 81 9.02 -6.76 -8.43
N PRO A 82 9.95 -5.93 -8.89
CA PRO A 82 11.09 -5.49 -8.07
C PRO A 82 10.69 -4.75 -6.78
N ALA A 83 9.51 -4.21 -6.66
CA ALA A 83 8.83 -3.50 -5.57
C ALA A 83 8.75 -1.96 -5.78
N SER A 84 8.93 -1.17 -4.72
CA SER A 84 8.39 0.18 -4.53
C SER A 84 8.59 1.16 -5.71
N VAL A 85 9.80 1.26 -6.28
CA VAL A 85 10.06 2.21 -7.38
C VAL A 85 9.32 1.77 -8.64
N ASP A 86 9.44 0.49 -9.00
CA ASP A 86 8.75 -0.04 -10.18
C ASP A 86 7.24 -0.05 -9.99
N ASN A 87 6.75 -0.31 -8.77
CA ASN A 87 5.34 -0.25 -8.44
C ASN A 87 4.76 1.15 -8.68
N MET A 88 5.45 2.20 -8.24
CA MET A 88 5.04 3.58 -8.48
C MET A 88 5.06 3.92 -9.97
N LYS A 89 6.03 3.40 -10.75
CA LYS A 89 6.05 3.55 -12.21
C LYS A 89 4.86 2.84 -12.87
N LEU A 90 4.50 1.65 -12.41
CA LEU A 90 3.34 0.90 -12.92
C LEU A 90 2.01 1.64 -12.63
N ILE A 91 1.88 2.29 -11.48
CA ILE A 91 0.75 3.19 -11.18
C ILE A 91 0.72 4.36 -12.18
N ARG A 92 1.86 5.05 -12.39
CA ARG A 92 1.97 6.16 -13.34
C ARG A 92 1.55 5.76 -14.76
N ASP A 93 1.98 4.58 -15.18
CA ASP A 93 1.77 4.08 -16.53
C ASP A 93 0.40 3.43 -16.74
N GLY A 94 -0.50 3.47 -15.73
CA GLY A 94 -1.84 2.89 -15.76
C GLY A 94 -1.84 1.35 -15.86
N LYS A 95 -0.74 0.70 -15.44
CA LYS A 95 -0.55 -0.75 -15.48
C LYS A 95 -0.85 -1.45 -14.15
N ALA A 96 -1.14 -0.68 -13.11
CA ALA A 96 -1.51 -1.18 -11.80
C ALA A 96 -2.64 -0.35 -11.20
N ASP A 97 -3.51 -1.00 -10.43
CA ASP A 97 -4.62 -0.39 -9.72
C ASP A 97 -4.26 -0.08 -8.26
N LEU A 98 -3.56 -1.00 -7.60
CA LEU A 98 -3.05 -0.85 -6.25
C LEU A 98 -1.55 -1.17 -6.21
N ALA A 99 -0.81 -0.45 -5.38
CA ALA A 99 0.62 -0.69 -5.22
C ALA A 99 1.04 -0.66 -3.75
N PHE A 100 1.84 -1.64 -3.34
CA PHE A 100 2.61 -1.56 -2.12
C PHE A 100 3.86 -0.70 -2.38
N THR A 101 4.14 0.25 -1.50
CA THR A 101 5.32 1.11 -1.63
C THR A 101 5.80 1.63 -0.28
N LEU A 102 7.09 1.94 -0.19
CA LEU A 102 7.65 2.64 0.96
C LEU A 102 7.26 4.11 0.94
N ALA A 103 7.07 4.70 2.11
CA ALA A 103 6.65 6.09 2.25
C ALA A 103 7.68 7.08 1.64
N ASP A 104 8.97 6.84 1.82
CA ASP A 104 10.04 7.65 1.23
C ASP A 104 10.06 7.55 -0.31
N THR A 105 9.83 6.35 -0.86
CA THR A 105 9.72 6.13 -2.30
C THR A 105 8.48 6.81 -2.89
N ALA A 106 7.33 6.73 -2.18
CA ALA A 106 6.11 7.43 -2.58
C ALA A 106 6.32 8.95 -2.61
N PHE A 107 7.00 9.50 -1.59
CA PHE A 107 7.34 10.92 -1.54
C PHE A 107 8.22 11.34 -2.71
N ASP A 108 9.26 10.56 -3.01
CA ASP A 108 10.14 10.83 -4.16
C ASP A 108 9.35 10.80 -5.47
N ALA A 109 8.46 9.83 -5.63
CA ALA A 109 7.67 9.64 -6.84
C ALA A 109 6.73 10.83 -7.13
N ILE A 110 5.99 11.29 -6.11
CA ILE A 110 5.07 12.42 -6.23
C ILE A 110 5.83 13.74 -6.48
N ASN A 111 7.01 13.89 -5.88
CA ASN A 111 7.79 15.12 -5.97
C ASN A 111 8.82 15.14 -7.11
N GLY A 112 8.96 14.07 -7.88
CA GLY A 112 9.94 13.95 -8.96
C GLY A 112 11.38 14.00 -8.45
N LYS A 113 11.66 13.24 -7.38
CA LYS A 113 12.99 13.14 -6.74
C LYS A 113 13.59 11.76 -6.95
N GLY A 114 14.88 11.62 -6.68
CA GLY A 114 15.59 10.35 -6.72
C GLY A 114 15.41 9.63 -8.06
N ARG A 115 14.84 8.43 -8.05
CA ARG A 115 14.58 7.60 -9.24
C ARG A 115 13.44 8.14 -10.13
N PHE A 116 12.78 9.23 -9.73
CA PHE A 116 11.72 9.91 -10.46
C PHE A 116 12.11 11.34 -10.84
N ALA A 117 13.39 11.71 -10.67
CA ALA A 117 13.91 12.99 -11.13
C ALA A 117 13.96 13.04 -12.66
N PRO A 118 13.85 14.24 -13.29
CA PRO A 118 13.93 14.35 -14.75
C PRO A 118 15.14 13.59 -15.34
N PRO A 119 14.97 12.91 -16.49
CA PRO A 119 13.82 12.98 -17.42
C PRO A 119 12.61 12.11 -17.03
N GLU A 120 12.61 11.42 -15.90
CA GLU A 120 11.46 10.64 -15.43
C GLU A 120 10.28 11.56 -15.04
N ALA A 121 9.08 11.05 -15.20
CA ALA A 121 7.87 11.77 -14.83
C ALA A 121 7.47 11.50 -13.38
N LYS A 122 6.86 12.51 -12.74
CA LYS A 122 6.21 12.36 -11.46
C LYS A 122 5.06 11.36 -11.54
N VAL A 123 4.71 10.81 -10.39
CA VAL A 123 3.59 9.88 -10.26
C VAL A 123 2.42 10.61 -9.60
N ASP A 124 1.23 10.50 -10.17
CA ASP A 124 0.01 10.99 -9.55
C ASP A 124 -0.71 9.84 -8.84
N ALA A 125 -0.41 9.70 -7.55
CA ALA A 125 -0.96 8.64 -6.70
C ALA A 125 -1.36 9.19 -5.33
N LYS A 126 -2.26 8.48 -4.67
CA LYS A 126 -2.78 8.80 -3.33
C LYS A 126 -2.70 7.58 -2.43
N THR A 127 -2.44 7.79 -1.15
CA THR A 127 -2.49 6.75 -0.13
C THR A 127 -3.94 6.37 0.16
N ILE A 128 -4.20 5.08 0.29
CA ILE A 128 -5.47 4.61 0.85
C ILE A 128 -5.29 4.05 2.27
N ALA A 129 -4.13 3.46 2.58
CA ALA A 129 -3.82 2.98 3.93
C ALA A 129 -2.32 2.97 4.19
N VAL A 130 -1.93 3.25 5.44
CA VAL A 130 -0.64 2.82 6.00
C VAL A 130 -0.84 1.40 6.54
N MET A 131 -0.06 0.46 6.01
CA MET A 131 -0.28 -0.98 6.23
C MET A 131 0.43 -1.50 7.47
N TYR A 132 1.73 -1.23 7.57
CA TYR A 132 2.64 -1.64 8.64
C TYR A 132 3.97 -0.88 8.54
N SER A 133 4.89 -1.14 9.47
CA SER A 133 6.25 -0.60 9.41
C SER A 133 7.19 -1.56 8.71
N ASN A 134 7.99 -1.07 7.78
CA ASN A 134 9.11 -1.82 7.22
C ASN A 134 10.38 -1.59 8.05
N TYR A 135 11.19 -2.62 8.12
CA TYR A 135 12.46 -2.70 8.85
C TYR A 135 13.58 -2.95 7.86
N MET A 136 14.59 -2.07 7.83
CA MET A 136 15.78 -2.34 7.01
C MET A 136 16.64 -3.42 7.68
N HIS A 137 16.65 -4.62 7.12
CA HIS A 137 17.56 -5.67 7.50
C HIS A 137 18.91 -5.46 6.80
N ILE A 138 20.01 -5.50 7.55
CA ILE A 138 21.34 -5.71 7.00
C ILE A 138 21.83 -7.03 7.61
N VAL A 139 21.97 -8.03 6.77
CA VAL A 139 22.23 -9.41 7.18
C VAL A 139 23.60 -9.84 6.69
N ALA A 140 24.45 -10.34 7.60
CA ALA A 140 25.73 -10.96 7.30
C ALA A 140 25.81 -12.34 7.95
N LYS A 141 26.78 -13.19 7.55
CA LYS A 141 27.06 -14.42 8.30
C LYS A 141 27.66 -14.09 9.66
N ALA A 142 27.25 -14.82 10.69
CA ALA A 142 27.92 -14.74 11.98
C ALA A 142 29.39 -15.12 11.84
N GLY A 143 30.28 -14.38 12.51
CA GLY A 143 31.73 -14.63 12.43
C GLY A 143 32.40 -14.12 11.15
N SER A 144 31.71 -13.47 10.22
CA SER A 144 32.28 -12.91 8.99
C SER A 144 33.17 -11.69 9.19
N GLY A 145 33.23 -11.14 10.40
CA GLY A 145 33.94 -9.89 10.68
C GLY A 145 33.10 -8.63 10.38
N ILE A 146 31.89 -8.75 9.80
CA ILE A 146 30.97 -7.64 9.55
C ILE A 146 30.15 -7.43 10.81
N ASN A 147 30.41 -6.33 11.54
CA ASN A 147 29.77 -5.98 12.81
C ASN A 147 29.01 -4.66 12.73
N THR A 148 29.41 -3.78 11.84
CA THR A 148 28.86 -2.44 11.61
C THR A 148 28.62 -2.21 10.13
N VAL A 149 27.89 -1.17 9.78
CA VAL A 149 27.71 -0.78 8.36
C VAL A 149 29.04 -0.37 7.73
N ALA A 150 29.97 0.20 8.48
CA ALA A 150 31.29 0.58 7.97
C ALA A 150 32.13 -0.62 7.52
N ASP A 151 31.93 -1.81 8.10
CA ASP A 151 32.63 -3.04 7.71
C ASP A 151 32.21 -3.57 6.33
N LEU A 152 31.16 -3.00 5.73
CA LEU A 152 30.72 -3.33 4.37
C LEU A 152 31.68 -2.81 3.29
N LYS A 153 32.62 -1.92 3.65
CA LYS A 153 33.62 -1.40 2.69
C LYS A 153 34.43 -2.53 2.06
N GLY A 154 34.47 -2.52 0.72
CA GLY A 154 35.13 -3.53 -0.08
C GLY A 154 34.39 -4.87 -0.22
N LYS A 155 33.25 -5.06 0.45
CA LYS A 155 32.48 -6.30 0.46
C LYS A 155 31.54 -6.43 -0.73
N ARG A 156 31.21 -7.68 -1.07
CA ARG A 156 30.13 -8.00 -2.02
C ARG A 156 28.79 -7.89 -1.27
N VAL A 157 27.98 -6.92 -1.64
CA VAL A 157 26.76 -6.62 -0.89
C VAL A 157 25.56 -6.59 -1.83
N SER A 158 24.54 -7.41 -1.57
CA SER A 158 23.26 -7.24 -2.24
C SER A 158 22.51 -6.06 -1.59
N ILE A 159 22.21 -5.04 -2.39
CA ILE A 159 21.53 -3.82 -1.94
C ILE A 159 20.04 -3.81 -2.25
N GLY A 160 19.45 -4.96 -2.62
CA GLY A 160 18.06 -5.11 -3.06
C GLY A 160 17.94 -5.16 -4.58
N ALA A 161 16.80 -5.63 -5.07
CA ALA A 161 16.54 -5.69 -6.50
C ALA A 161 16.60 -4.30 -7.14
N ALA A 162 17.04 -4.22 -8.40
CA ALA A 162 17.02 -2.99 -9.15
C ALA A 162 15.58 -2.46 -9.26
N GLY A 163 15.36 -1.18 -8.94
CA GLY A 163 14.00 -0.60 -8.93
C GLY A 163 13.19 -0.90 -7.66
N SER A 164 13.83 -1.44 -6.62
CA SER A 164 13.19 -1.63 -5.31
C SER A 164 13.34 -0.42 -4.38
N GLY A 165 12.44 -0.34 -3.41
CA GLY A 165 12.62 0.56 -2.27
C GLY A 165 13.79 0.16 -1.39
N THR A 166 14.11 -1.14 -1.30
CA THR A 166 15.31 -1.64 -0.62
C THR A 166 16.59 -1.05 -1.21
N GLU A 167 16.74 -1.06 -2.54
CA GLU A 167 17.89 -0.43 -3.21
C GLU A 167 18.02 1.05 -2.86
N THR A 168 16.90 1.79 -2.99
CA THR A 168 16.87 3.23 -2.68
C THR A 168 17.27 3.51 -1.24
N LYS A 169 16.63 2.84 -0.30
CA LYS A 169 16.89 3.05 1.13
C LYS A 169 18.25 2.48 1.57
N GLY A 170 18.70 1.36 1.00
CA GLY A 170 20.02 0.79 1.26
C GLY A 170 21.14 1.75 0.87
N ILE A 171 21.04 2.41 -0.28
CA ILE A 171 21.97 3.47 -0.70
C ILE A 171 21.97 4.62 0.32
N ARG A 172 20.80 5.05 0.80
CA ARG A 172 20.68 6.13 1.81
C ARG A 172 21.32 5.74 3.15
N VAL A 173 21.17 4.48 3.55
CA VAL A 173 21.86 3.97 4.76
C VAL A 173 23.39 3.99 4.56
N LEU A 174 23.91 3.46 3.44
CA LEU A 174 25.34 3.50 3.15
C LEU A 174 25.89 4.92 3.17
N GLU A 175 25.22 5.85 2.51
CA GLU A 175 25.60 7.27 2.50
C GLU A 175 25.61 7.88 3.92
N ALA A 176 24.67 7.52 4.80
CA ALA A 176 24.65 7.98 6.18
C ALA A 176 25.88 7.56 7.00
N TYR A 177 26.52 6.46 6.57
CA TYR A 177 27.81 5.98 7.11
C TYR A 177 29.02 6.43 6.29
N GLY A 178 28.83 7.30 5.28
CA GLY A 178 29.91 7.82 4.44
C GLY A 178 30.41 6.85 3.38
N LEU A 179 29.63 5.82 3.05
CA LEU A 179 29.94 4.84 2.01
C LEU A 179 29.20 5.16 0.71
N ASP A 180 29.92 5.15 -0.41
CA ASP A 180 29.35 5.22 -1.76
C ASP A 180 29.03 3.80 -2.24
N ALA A 181 27.76 3.54 -2.52
CA ALA A 181 27.28 2.23 -2.94
C ALA A 181 27.92 1.72 -4.25
N THR A 182 28.53 2.60 -5.06
CA THR A 182 29.15 2.25 -6.36
C THR A 182 30.66 2.13 -6.29
N LYS A 183 31.30 2.72 -5.27
CA LYS A 183 32.76 2.79 -5.14
C LYS A 183 33.30 2.02 -3.96
N ASP A 184 32.56 2.06 -2.84
CA ASP A 184 33.04 1.51 -1.57
C ASP A 184 32.62 0.08 -1.31
N ILE A 185 31.65 -0.46 -2.08
CA ILE A 185 31.22 -1.85 -2.02
C ILE A 185 31.19 -2.46 -3.43
N GLN A 186 31.01 -3.80 -3.51
CA GLN A 186 30.73 -4.51 -4.77
C GLN A 186 29.22 -4.83 -4.82
N PRO A 187 28.40 -3.94 -5.40
CA PRO A 187 26.95 -4.04 -5.29
C PRO A 187 26.39 -5.17 -6.15
N GLN A 188 25.51 -5.97 -5.57
CA GLN A 188 24.63 -6.91 -6.27
C GLN A 188 23.20 -6.42 -6.13
N ARG A 189 22.34 -6.74 -7.11
CA ARG A 189 20.94 -6.32 -7.13
C ARG A 189 20.03 -7.54 -7.19
N LEU A 190 19.74 -8.09 -6.01
CA LEU A 190 18.99 -9.32 -5.86
C LEU A 190 17.73 -9.08 -5.02
N ASN A 191 16.66 -9.83 -5.26
CA ASN A 191 15.48 -9.84 -4.39
C ASN A 191 15.80 -10.53 -3.04
N ALA A 192 14.81 -10.59 -2.13
CA ALA A 192 15.03 -11.13 -0.79
C ALA A 192 15.52 -12.59 -0.80
N GLN A 193 14.86 -13.45 -1.58
CA GLN A 193 15.21 -14.87 -1.65
C GLN A 193 16.59 -15.08 -2.28
N ASP A 194 16.85 -14.46 -3.43
CA ASP A 194 18.14 -14.59 -4.11
C ASP A 194 19.30 -14.02 -3.27
N SER A 195 19.04 -12.96 -2.47
CA SER A 195 20.03 -12.40 -1.54
C SER A 195 20.36 -13.37 -0.41
N ALA A 196 19.35 -14.01 0.18
CA ALA A 196 19.53 -15.01 1.23
C ALA A 196 20.29 -16.22 0.71
N ASP A 197 19.94 -16.72 -0.48
CA ASP A 197 20.63 -17.82 -1.14
C ASP A 197 22.08 -17.46 -1.48
N ALA A 198 22.32 -16.27 -2.02
CA ALA A 198 23.66 -15.78 -2.34
C ALA A 198 24.54 -15.64 -1.08
N LEU A 199 23.96 -15.20 0.06
CA LEU A 199 24.69 -15.16 1.33
C LEU A 199 25.01 -16.57 1.83
N ARG A 200 24.04 -17.49 1.80
CA ARG A 200 24.27 -18.90 2.17
C ARG A 200 25.41 -19.51 1.36
N ASP A 201 25.36 -19.31 0.05
CA ASP A 201 26.34 -19.86 -0.90
C ASP A 201 27.70 -19.12 -0.89
N GLY A 202 27.83 -18.03 -0.14
CA GLY A 202 29.08 -17.25 -0.08
C GLY A 202 29.34 -16.39 -1.34
N LYS A 203 28.30 -16.13 -2.15
CA LYS A 203 28.39 -15.26 -3.34
C LYS A 203 28.34 -13.78 -2.97
N VAL A 204 27.68 -13.43 -1.85
CA VAL A 204 27.70 -12.12 -1.21
C VAL A 204 28.15 -12.25 0.24
N ASP A 205 28.67 -11.17 0.82
CA ASP A 205 29.17 -11.12 2.19
C ASP A 205 28.11 -10.56 3.14
N ALA A 206 27.20 -9.74 2.62
CA ALA A 206 26.03 -9.22 3.31
C ALA A 206 24.92 -8.88 2.31
N PHE A 207 23.69 -8.68 2.83
CA PHE A 207 22.61 -8.14 2.02
C PHE A 207 21.72 -7.20 2.80
N PHE A 208 21.10 -6.27 2.07
CA PHE A 208 20.03 -5.39 2.52
C PHE A 208 18.69 -5.96 2.10
N PHE A 209 17.72 -5.86 2.96
CA PHE A 209 16.31 -6.10 2.65
C PHE A 209 15.42 -5.22 3.52
N ASP A 210 14.45 -4.52 2.90
CA ASP A 210 13.51 -3.68 3.61
C ASP A 210 12.12 -4.30 3.57
N GLY A 211 11.62 -4.76 4.71
CA GLY A 211 10.35 -5.48 4.80
C GLY A 211 9.80 -5.58 6.21
N GLY A 212 8.62 -6.17 6.32
CA GLY A 212 7.95 -6.47 7.60
C GLY A 212 8.55 -7.68 8.32
N LEU A 213 8.05 -7.96 9.49
CA LEU A 213 8.52 -9.03 10.38
C LEU A 213 7.47 -10.16 10.54
N PRO A 214 7.90 -11.43 10.51
CA PRO A 214 9.18 -11.90 9.99
C PRO A 214 9.17 -11.94 8.46
N THR A 215 10.33 -11.71 7.84
CA THR A 215 10.53 -11.93 6.41
C THR A 215 10.94 -13.38 6.17
N SER A 216 10.22 -14.12 5.31
CA SER A 216 10.41 -15.56 5.12
C SER A 216 11.84 -15.90 4.66
N ALA A 217 12.38 -15.18 3.66
CA ALA A 217 13.74 -15.42 3.18
C ALA A 217 14.83 -15.29 4.28
N VAL A 218 14.65 -14.34 5.22
CA VAL A 218 15.59 -14.18 6.34
C VAL A 218 15.40 -15.27 7.38
N SER A 219 14.14 -15.67 7.65
CA SER A 219 13.82 -16.76 8.59
C SER A 219 14.40 -18.10 8.11
N ASP A 220 14.22 -18.41 6.83
CA ASP A 220 14.71 -19.66 6.21
C ASP A 220 16.24 -19.70 6.21
N LEU A 221 16.88 -18.56 5.90
CA LEU A 221 18.34 -18.43 6.00
C LEU A 221 18.81 -18.65 7.46
N ALA A 222 18.17 -18.01 8.44
CA ALA A 222 18.54 -18.15 9.86
C ALA A 222 18.31 -19.56 10.41
N ASN A 223 17.47 -20.38 9.77
CA ASN A 223 17.29 -21.79 10.12
C ASN A 223 18.45 -22.67 9.69
N SER A 224 19.14 -22.30 8.60
CA SER A 224 20.22 -23.09 8.00
C SER A 224 21.61 -22.49 8.17
N THR A 225 21.72 -21.20 8.47
CA THR A 225 22.97 -20.44 8.53
C THR A 225 22.94 -19.50 9.74
N ALA A 226 23.99 -19.53 10.56
CA ALA A 226 24.13 -18.53 11.62
C ALA A 226 24.33 -17.14 11.00
N ILE A 227 23.42 -16.24 11.28
CA ILE A 227 23.42 -14.88 10.74
C ILE A 227 23.60 -13.85 11.86
N LYS A 228 24.01 -12.64 11.46
CA LYS A 228 24.08 -11.45 12.30
C LYS A 228 23.30 -10.33 11.61
N LEU A 229 22.43 -9.67 12.37
CA LEU A 229 21.78 -8.43 11.96
C LEU A 229 22.65 -7.24 12.40
N ILE A 230 22.77 -6.24 11.53
CA ILE A 230 23.62 -5.07 11.77
C ILE A 230 22.76 -3.88 12.20
N ASP A 231 23.12 -3.26 13.32
CA ASP A 231 22.48 -2.05 13.83
C ASP A 231 22.70 -0.84 12.90
N GLN A 232 21.68 0.03 12.80
CA GLN A 232 21.67 1.19 11.92
C GLN A 232 21.19 2.45 12.64
N SER A 233 21.18 2.46 13.96
CA SER A 233 20.65 3.58 14.76
C SER A 233 21.23 4.94 14.37
N ASP A 234 22.54 5.01 14.07
CA ASP A 234 23.24 6.23 13.69
C ASP A 234 22.86 6.78 12.29
N ALA A 235 22.23 5.97 11.44
CA ALA A 235 21.82 6.41 10.11
C ALA A 235 20.57 7.30 10.15
N ILE A 236 19.66 7.07 11.08
CA ILE A 236 18.28 7.59 11.08
C ILE A 236 18.25 9.11 11.04
N ALA A 237 18.97 9.78 11.96
CA ALA A 237 19.00 11.24 12.03
C ALA A 237 19.61 11.85 10.75
N LYS A 238 20.69 11.25 10.22
CA LYS A 238 21.35 11.71 8.98
C LYS A 238 20.45 11.53 7.77
N MET A 239 19.74 10.40 7.68
CA MET A 239 18.78 10.13 6.59
C MET A 239 17.61 11.13 6.64
N ASN A 240 17.06 11.40 7.82
CA ASN A 240 15.99 12.37 7.98
C ASN A 240 16.43 13.79 7.60
N ALA A 241 17.62 14.22 8.01
CA ALA A 241 18.17 15.53 7.65
C ALA A 241 18.34 15.72 6.14
N LYS A 242 18.68 14.65 5.40
CA LYS A 242 18.95 14.73 3.96
C LYS A 242 17.72 14.49 3.09
N TYR A 243 16.86 13.54 3.47
CA TYR A 243 15.78 13.04 2.60
C TYR A 243 14.38 13.39 3.07
N GLY A 244 14.19 13.75 4.34
CA GLY A 244 12.90 14.07 4.96
C GLY A 244 12.55 13.12 6.11
N ASN A 245 11.62 13.53 6.97
CA ASN A 245 11.26 12.86 8.22
C ASN A 245 10.40 11.60 8.00
N PHE A 246 10.94 10.62 7.29
CA PHE A 246 10.25 9.36 7.01
C PHE A 246 10.75 8.22 7.87
N TYR A 247 11.98 8.35 8.40
CA TYR A 247 12.68 7.24 9.04
C TYR A 247 12.59 7.35 10.56
N PHE A 248 12.40 6.23 11.19
CA PHE A 248 12.31 6.13 12.63
C PHE A 248 13.09 4.92 13.15
N ALA A 249 13.47 4.95 14.43
CA ALA A 249 14.09 3.81 15.06
C ALA A 249 13.07 2.68 15.21
N ALA A 250 13.25 1.63 14.44
CA ALA A 250 12.46 0.40 14.54
C ALA A 250 13.33 -0.71 15.12
N LYS A 251 12.75 -1.64 15.85
CA LYS A 251 13.49 -2.75 16.45
C LYS A 251 13.08 -4.07 15.82
N ILE A 252 14.04 -4.84 15.33
CA ILE A 252 13.86 -6.27 15.10
C ILE A 252 14.04 -6.95 16.46
N PRO A 253 12.97 -7.53 17.04
CA PRO A 253 13.03 -8.12 18.37
C PRO A 253 14.00 -9.30 18.45
N LYS A 254 14.60 -9.49 19.62
CA LYS A 254 15.33 -10.71 19.96
C LYS A 254 14.52 -11.95 19.57
N GLY A 255 15.17 -12.92 18.99
CA GLY A 255 14.57 -14.21 18.61
C GLY A 255 13.83 -14.22 17.27
N THR A 256 13.55 -13.05 16.64
CA THR A 256 12.84 -13.00 15.34
C THR A 256 13.55 -13.86 14.28
N TYR A 257 14.85 -13.79 14.21
CA TYR A 257 15.70 -14.57 13.30
C TYR A 257 16.82 -15.30 14.08
N LYS A 258 16.52 -15.80 15.26
CA LYS A 258 17.47 -16.40 16.22
C LYS A 258 18.56 -15.42 16.70
N ASN A 259 18.33 -14.13 16.54
CA ASN A 259 19.22 -13.08 17.07
C ASN A 259 19.10 -13.01 18.60
N ASP A 260 20.26 -12.79 19.26
CA ASP A 260 20.36 -12.83 20.75
C ASP A 260 19.90 -11.53 21.42
N VAL A 261 19.81 -10.44 20.67
CA VAL A 261 19.44 -9.10 21.16
C VAL A 261 18.49 -8.41 20.21
N ASP A 262 17.76 -7.41 20.69
CA ASP A 262 17.04 -6.47 19.82
C ASP A 262 18.05 -5.73 18.93
N VAL A 263 17.70 -5.51 17.66
CA VAL A 263 18.54 -4.75 16.71
C VAL A 263 17.78 -3.52 16.23
N VAL A 264 18.36 -2.35 16.41
CA VAL A 264 17.76 -1.10 15.92
C VAL A 264 18.04 -0.95 14.43
N THR A 265 16.99 -0.68 13.67
CA THR A 265 17.04 -0.51 12.22
C THR A 265 16.35 0.77 11.80
N ALA A 266 16.67 1.25 10.60
CA ALA A 266 15.93 2.34 10.00
C ALA A 266 14.55 1.84 9.55
N GLY A 267 13.51 2.21 10.31
CA GLY A 267 12.10 1.95 9.97
C GLY A 267 11.57 2.95 8.97
N VAL A 268 10.58 2.56 8.18
CA VAL A 268 9.78 3.42 7.30
C VAL A 268 8.37 2.87 7.18
N ALA A 269 7.36 3.72 7.00
CA ALA A 269 5.99 3.28 6.80
C ALA A 269 5.82 2.58 5.44
N ASN A 270 4.99 1.55 5.43
CA ASN A 270 4.52 0.88 4.22
C ASN A 270 3.15 1.39 3.84
N LEU A 271 2.97 1.79 2.60
CA LEU A 271 1.74 2.36 2.07
C LEU A 271 1.08 1.42 1.06
N LEU A 272 -0.23 1.41 1.05
CA LEU A 272 -1.03 0.98 -0.08
C LEU A 272 -1.53 2.22 -0.81
N VAL A 273 -1.17 2.35 -2.08
CA VAL A 273 -1.50 3.52 -2.90
C VAL A 273 -2.30 3.12 -4.14
N VAL A 274 -3.02 4.09 -4.68
CA VAL A 274 -3.81 4.00 -5.92
C VAL A 274 -3.54 5.23 -6.80
N PRO A 275 -3.83 5.21 -8.11
CA PRO A 275 -3.88 6.43 -8.92
C PRO A 275 -4.82 7.46 -8.29
N SER A 276 -4.52 8.76 -8.41
CA SER A 276 -5.39 9.82 -7.84
C SER A 276 -6.81 9.80 -8.40
N SER A 277 -6.97 9.32 -9.64
CA SER A 277 -8.25 9.17 -10.34
C SER A 277 -8.99 7.87 -10.07
N PHE A 278 -8.49 7.03 -9.15
CA PHE A 278 -9.11 5.74 -8.87
C PHE A 278 -10.53 5.89 -8.32
N ASP A 279 -11.39 4.94 -8.65
CA ASP A 279 -12.82 4.97 -8.25
C ASP A 279 -13.00 5.03 -6.74
N GLY A 280 -13.56 6.14 -6.25
CA GLY A 280 -13.75 6.39 -4.82
C GLY A 280 -14.71 5.40 -4.14
N ALA A 281 -15.74 4.89 -4.85
CA ALA A 281 -16.62 3.88 -4.30
C ALA A 281 -15.87 2.56 -4.08
N LEU A 282 -15.00 2.21 -5.02
CA LEU A 282 -14.16 1.01 -4.90
C LEU A 282 -13.08 1.19 -3.82
N VAL A 283 -12.49 2.39 -3.65
CA VAL A 283 -11.58 2.67 -2.52
C VAL A 283 -12.25 2.37 -1.19
N LYS A 284 -13.48 2.87 -0.97
CA LYS A 284 -14.23 2.63 0.27
C LYS A 284 -14.52 1.15 0.49
N ALA A 285 -14.92 0.45 -0.58
CA ALA A 285 -15.20 -0.98 -0.53
C ALA A 285 -13.94 -1.82 -0.22
N ILE A 286 -12.80 -1.47 -0.83
CA ILE A 286 -11.50 -2.10 -0.55
C ILE A 286 -11.14 -1.89 0.92
N LEU A 287 -11.18 -0.66 1.42
CA LEU A 287 -10.85 -0.35 2.81
C LEU A 287 -11.77 -1.10 3.79
N GLN A 288 -13.10 -1.05 3.57
CA GLN A 288 -14.04 -1.78 4.42
C GLN A 288 -13.70 -3.29 4.43
N THR A 289 -13.47 -3.87 3.25
CA THR A 289 -13.14 -5.30 3.13
C THR A 289 -11.81 -5.64 3.83
N MET A 290 -10.79 -4.80 3.70
CA MET A 290 -9.49 -5.00 4.36
C MET A 290 -9.63 -5.04 5.87
N PHE A 291 -10.35 -4.08 6.47
CA PHE A 291 -10.54 -4.02 7.91
C PHE A 291 -11.47 -5.12 8.42
N ASP A 292 -12.54 -5.45 7.70
CA ASP A 292 -13.46 -6.54 8.07
C ASP A 292 -12.80 -7.93 7.98
N SER A 293 -11.78 -8.07 7.12
CA SER A 293 -11.05 -9.33 6.90
C SER A 293 -9.64 -9.31 7.50
N GLN A 294 -9.35 -8.40 8.43
CA GLN A 294 -8.01 -8.27 9.03
C GLN A 294 -7.52 -9.57 9.67
N ALA A 295 -8.43 -10.33 10.31
CA ALA A 295 -8.10 -11.62 10.89
C ALA A 295 -7.70 -12.67 9.82
N ASP A 296 -8.41 -12.72 8.69
CA ASP A 296 -8.09 -13.62 7.58
C ASP A 296 -6.72 -13.25 6.97
N LEU A 297 -6.48 -11.96 6.77
CA LEU A 297 -5.19 -11.45 6.28
C LEU A 297 -4.04 -11.76 7.26
N ALA A 298 -4.31 -11.74 8.57
CA ALA A 298 -3.33 -12.06 9.60
C ALA A 298 -2.93 -13.55 9.65
N LEU A 299 -3.79 -14.44 9.15
CA LEU A 299 -3.44 -15.85 8.94
C LEU A 299 -2.48 -16.03 7.76
N ILE A 300 -2.50 -15.11 6.78
CA ILE A 300 -1.63 -15.15 5.61
C ILE A 300 -0.27 -14.55 5.95
N HIS A 301 -0.25 -13.39 6.61
CA HIS A 301 0.99 -12.78 7.07
C HIS A 301 0.77 -12.01 8.38
N PRO A 302 1.64 -12.20 9.42
CA PRO A 302 1.49 -11.55 10.72
C PRO A 302 1.43 -10.01 10.68
N GLU A 303 2.09 -9.37 9.72
CA GLU A 303 2.05 -7.91 9.55
C GLU A 303 0.64 -7.36 9.33
N ALA A 304 -0.31 -8.17 8.88
CA ALA A 304 -1.69 -7.73 8.77
C ALA A 304 -2.35 -7.41 10.14
N LYS A 305 -1.80 -7.88 11.25
CA LYS A 305 -2.21 -7.47 12.60
C LYS A 305 -1.93 -5.99 12.89
N ASN A 306 -1.00 -5.39 12.14
CA ASN A 306 -0.62 -3.99 12.26
C ASN A 306 -1.54 -3.06 11.43
N LEU A 307 -2.36 -3.60 10.54
CA LEU A 307 -3.40 -2.83 9.85
C LEU A 307 -4.54 -2.52 10.84
N LYS A 308 -4.52 -1.33 11.41
CA LYS A 308 -5.53 -0.87 12.37
C LYS A 308 -6.08 0.49 11.94
N LEU A 309 -7.35 0.73 12.22
CA LEU A 309 -8.01 1.97 11.83
C LEU A 309 -7.30 3.23 12.35
N ASP A 310 -6.81 3.20 13.59
CA ASP A 310 -6.16 4.32 14.25
C ASP A 310 -4.76 4.63 13.71
N THR A 311 -4.04 3.63 13.19
CA THR A 311 -2.69 3.79 12.64
C THR A 311 -2.66 3.87 11.12
N ALA A 312 -3.68 3.38 10.42
CA ALA A 312 -3.73 3.36 8.97
C ALA A 312 -3.75 4.76 8.30
N THR A 313 -3.99 5.81 9.10
CA THR A 313 -3.97 7.21 8.65
C THR A 313 -2.69 7.96 9.00
N GLN A 314 -1.69 7.30 9.62
CA GLN A 314 -0.50 7.95 10.19
C GLN A 314 0.78 7.54 9.46
N GLY A 315 1.68 8.50 9.21
CA GLY A 315 3.00 8.22 8.64
C GLY A 315 3.07 8.21 7.11
N SER A 316 1.99 8.56 6.40
CA SER A 316 2.06 8.83 4.96
C SER A 316 2.57 10.25 4.70
N PRO A 317 3.64 10.43 3.92
CA PRO A 317 4.13 11.75 3.52
C PRO A 317 3.45 12.29 2.25
N ILE A 318 2.52 11.56 1.70
CA ILE A 318 1.72 11.96 0.54
C ILE A 318 0.24 11.95 0.90
N ASP A 319 -0.55 12.71 0.17
CA ASP A 319 -1.97 12.86 0.45
C ASP A 319 -2.73 11.53 0.40
N PHE A 320 -3.78 11.46 1.19
CA PHE A 320 -4.77 10.38 1.10
C PHE A 320 -5.76 10.63 -0.03
N HIS A 321 -6.26 9.54 -0.60
CA HIS A 321 -7.36 9.59 -1.57
C HIS A 321 -8.62 10.17 -0.90
N PRO A 322 -9.38 11.08 -1.56
CA PRO A 322 -10.55 11.70 -0.93
C PRO A 322 -11.55 10.71 -0.34
N ALA A 323 -11.83 9.62 -1.04
CA ALA A 323 -12.73 8.57 -0.56
C ALA A 323 -12.16 7.78 0.64
N ALA A 324 -10.83 7.68 0.76
CA ALA A 324 -10.20 7.10 1.96
C ALA A 324 -10.36 8.04 3.16
N ILE A 325 -10.20 9.35 2.96
CA ILE A 325 -10.46 10.36 4.00
C ILE A 325 -11.91 10.27 4.50
N GLU A 326 -12.88 10.20 3.58
CA GLU A 326 -14.30 10.05 3.93
C GLU A 326 -14.56 8.75 4.70
N PHE A 327 -13.94 7.63 4.27
CA PHE A 327 -14.03 6.36 4.97
C PHE A 327 -13.50 6.49 6.41
N TYR A 328 -12.30 7.03 6.61
CA TYR A 328 -11.72 7.17 7.96
C TYR A 328 -12.49 8.18 8.82
N LYS A 329 -13.04 9.25 8.24
CA LYS A 329 -13.96 10.16 8.94
C LYS A 329 -15.22 9.43 9.42
N SER A 330 -15.81 8.57 8.57
CA SER A 330 -16.99 7.78 8.94
C SER A 330 -16.72 6.78 10.08
N LYS A 331 -15.46 6.39 10.27
CA LYS A 331 -15.00 5.54 11.37
C LYS A 331 -14.55 6.33 12.61
N GLY A 332 -14.56 7.67 12.56
CA GLY A 332 -14.16 8.54 13.67
C GLY A 332 -12.65 8.57 13.94
N VAL A 333 -11.81 8.11 13.01
CA VAL A 333 -10.35 7.99 13.23
C VAL A 333 -9.50 8.98 12.42
N TRP A 334 -10.08 9.79 11.57
CA TRP A 334 -9.36 10.82 10.82
C TRP A 334 -9.04 12.00 11.72
N LYS A 335 -7.74 12.28 11.93
CA LYS A 335 -7.25 13.32 12.85
C LYS A 335 -6.46 14.45 12.16
N GLN A 336 -6.39 14.45 10.82
CA GLN A 336 -5.65 15.47 10.05
C GLN A 336 -6.56 16.59 9.57
#